data_82f769533947bfcbdbd8338baf9178c4
#
_entry.id   82f769533947bfcbdbd8338baf9178c4
#
_cell.length_a   1.000
_cell.length_b   1.000
_cell.length_c   1.000
_cell.angle_alpha   90.00
_cell.angle_beta   90.00
_cell.angle_gamma   90.00
#
_symmetry.space_group_name_H-M   'P 1'
#
loop_
_entity.id
_entity.type
_entity.pdbx_description
1 polymer ?
#
loop_
_entity_poly.entity_id
_entity_poly.type
_entity_poly.pdbx_seq_one_letter_code
_entity_poly.pdbx_strand_id
1 'polypeptide(L)'
;PAQTTSQSRYTFSGWRINGTGDIVTSLENLQQDVKLVGVWSYRSGGSSGGGGGRKPTVDIPDDVPTGLNGDDHFAYIVGYPNGNVEPNGNITRAEVATIFFRLLTEKVRTANSTQSNSLSDVTRGQWFNHAVSTLSSMGIVKGHNDGTFAPNAPITRAEFAAIAARFDDKNRDTSSKFTDIASHWAKNEIGIAANKGWINGYPDGTFRPNQYITRAEAMTLVNRVLNRLPENSSDLLDSMIKWPDNSDASAWYYLAVQEATNSHYYKTKENKFEKWTELRKTRDWTELEK
;
A
#
# COMPACT_ATOMS: atom_id res chain seq x y z
N PRO A 1 -12.17 -11.76 30.43
CA PRO A 1 -11.00 -10.93 30.60
C PRO A 1 -10.24 -10.85 29.26
N ALA A 2 -10.06 -9.63 28.75
CA ALA A 2 -9.28 -9.42 27.54
C ALA A 2 -7.80 -9.72 27.84
N GLN A 3 -7.18 -10.60 27.07
CA GLN A 3 -5.76 -10.89 27.21
C GLN A 3 -4.94 -9.76 26.59
N THR A 4 -4.05 -9.17 27.36
CA THR A 4 -3.04 -8.23 26.89
C THR A 4 -1.81 -9.00 26.45
N THR A 5 -1.44 -8.91 25.16
CA THR A 5 -0.16 -9.41 24.67
C THR A 5 0.86 -8.28 24.73
N SER A 6 1.96 -8.47 25.47
CA SER A 6 3.07 -7.51 25.48
C SER A 6 3.89 -7.67 24.19
N GLN A 7 4.01 -6.60 23.39
CA GLN A 7 4.95 -6.54 22.28
C GLN A 7 6.11 -5.62 22.63
N SER A 8 7.34 -6.05 22.37
CA SER A 8 8.59 -5.50 22.92
C SER A 8 8.90 -4.02 22.60
N ARG A 9 8.12 -3.35 21.78
CA ARG A 9 8.27 -1.91 21.44
C ARG A 9 7.00 -1.10 21.55
N TYR A 10 5.90 -1.71 21.97
CA TYR A 10 4.64 -1.02 22.18
C TYR A 10 4.20 -1.17 23.63
N THR A 11 3.78 -0.08 24.23
CA THR A 11 3.12 -0.10 25.53
C THR A 11 1.63 -0.02 25.30
N PHE A 12 0.91 -0.97 25.85
CA PHE A 12 -0.54 -0.91 25.86
C PHE A 12 -0.99 0.25 26.75
N SER A 13 -1.75 1.18 26.20
CA SER A 13 -2.22 2.37 26.90
C SER A 13 -3.63 2.19 27.47
N GLY A 14 -4.39 1.22 26.99
CA GLY A 14 -5.77 0.98 27.40
C GLY A 14 -6.68 0.67 26.20
N TRP A 15 -7.96 0.77 26.42
CA TRP A 15 -9.00 0.46 25.44
C TRP A 15 -9.83 1.68 25.10
N ARG A 16 -10.32 1.78 23.88
CA ARG A 16 -11.44 2.65 23.52
C ARG A 16 -12.68 1.80 23.34
N ILE A 17 -13.78 2.22 23.93
CA ILE A 17 -15.09 1.56 23.79
C ILE A 17 -15.68 1.98 22.44
N ASN A 18 -16.02 1.01 21.61
CA ASN A 18 -16.51 1.21 20.23
C ASN A 18 -15.57 2.03 19.33
N GLY A 19 -14.28 2.08 19.68
CA GLY A 19 -13.26 2.78 18.88
C GLY A 19 -13.22 4.31 19.07
N THR A 20 -14.06 4.88 19.95
CA THR A 20 -14.19 6.34 20.16
C THR A 20 -14.05 6.70 21.64
N GLY A 21 -13.87 7.98 21.94
CA GLY A 21 -13.80 8.50 23.30
C GLY A 21 -12.46 8.31 24.00
N ASP A 22 -12.45 8.50 25.31
CA ASP A 22 -11.27 8.42 26.17
C ASP A 22 -10.72 7.00 26.29
N ILE A 23 -9.42 6.90 26.57
CA ILE A 23 -8.76 5.61 26.80
C ILE A 23 -9.10 5.16 28.22
N VAL A 24 -9.69 3.98 28.35
CA VAL A 24 -9.96 3.33 29.63
C VAL A 24 -8.94 2.21 29.90
N THR A 25 -8.47 2.13 31.15
CA THR A 25 -7.49 1.13 31.57
C THR A 25 -8.14 -0.03 32.35
N SER A 26 -9.35 0.17 32.84
CA SER A 26 -10.17 -0.86 33.50
C SER A 26 -11.57 -0.85 32.92
N LEU A 27 -12.21 -2.01 32.88
CA LEU A 27 -13.58 -2.19 32.40
C LEU A 27 -14.39 -2.79 33.54
N GLU A 28 -15.22 -1.97 34.19
CA GLU A 28 -16.11 -2.39 35.25
C GLU A 28 -17.55 -2.07 34.83
N ASN A 29 -18.47 -2.99 35.19
CA ASN A 29 -19.93 -2.79 35.03
C ASN A 29 -20.43 -2.49 33.61
N LEU A 30 -19.89 -3.15 32.60
CA LEU A 30 -20.45 -3.07 31.24
C LEU A 30 -21.83 -3.73 31.21
N GLN A 31 -22.85 -2.94 30.94
CA GLN A 31 -24.26 -3.37 30.93
C GLN A 31 -24.72 -3.92 29.58
N GLN A 32 -23.85 -3.85 28.55
CA GLN A 32 -24.13 -4.26 27.17
C GLN A 32 -22.86 -4.70 26.44
N ASP A 33 -23.01 -5.43 25.36
CA ASP A 33 -21.89 -5.80 24.49
C ASP A 33 -21.26 -4.56 23.88
N VAL A 34 -19.92 -4.45 24.03
CA VAL A 34 -19.15 -3.33 23.48
C VAL A 34 -17.95 -3.86 22.71
N LYS A 35 -17.60 -3.17 21.62
CA LYS A 35 -16.37 -3.42 20.87
C LYS A 35 -15.21 -2.71 21.56
N LEU A 36 -14.20 -3.46 21.98
CA LEU A 36 -12.98 -2.91 22.57
C LEU A 36 -11.89 -2.78 21.51
N VAL A 37 -11.36 -1.57 21.35
CA VAL A 37 -10.23 -1.28 20.48
C VAL A 37 -9.02 -0.95 21.33
N GLY A 38 -7.98 -1.81 21.28
CA GLY A 38 -6.74 -1.61 22.04
C GLY A 38 -5.96 -0.40 21.51
N VAL A 39 -5.49 0.46 22.41
CA VAL A 39 -4.64 1.61 22.11
C VAL A 39 -3.23 1.31 22.56
N TRP A 40 -2.26 1.46 21.67
CA TRP A 40 -0.87 1.13 21.89
C TRP A 40 0.01 2.34 21.60
N SER A 41 0.95 2.65 22.48
CA SER A 41 2.00 3.64 22.27
C SER A 41 3.34 2.96 21.95
N TYR A 42 4.05 3.48 20.95
CA TYR A 42 5.37 2.96 20.57
C TYR A 42 6.45 3.47 21.53
N ARG A 43 7.25 2.55 22.11
CA ARG A 43 8.46 2.91 22.87
C ARG A 43 9.67 2.94 21.92
N SER A 44 10.18 4.09 21.62
CA SER A 44 11.53 4.21 21.07
C SER A 44 12.53 3.85 22.15
N GLY A 45 13.36 2.83 21.94
CA GLY A 45 14.42 2.46 22.86
C GLY A 45 15.37 3.65 23.02
N GLY A 46 15.39 4.24 24.21
CA GLY A 46 16.22 5.37 24.53
C GLY A 46 17.70 4.95 24.60
N SER A 47 18.51 5.57 23.75
CA SER A 47 19.90 5.89 24.08
C SER A 47 19.88 7.27 24.68
N SER A 48 20.40 7.42 25.88
CA SER A 48 20.49 8.67 26.63
C SER A 48 21.37 9.68 25.89
N GLY A 49 20.79 10.81 25.48
CA GLY A 49 21.50 11.92 24.86
C GLY A 49 20.51 12.96 24.35
N GLY A 50 20.30 13.99 25.14
CA GLY A 50 19.67 15.31 24.98
C GLY A 50 18.77 15.62 23.81
N GLY A 51 17.50 16.00 24.10
CA GLY A 51 16.78 17.07 23.46
C GLY A 51 16.18 16.81 22.08
N GLY A 52 14.85 16.73 21.99
CA GLY A 52 14.08 16.83 20.76
C GLY A 52 13.50 15.48 20.34
N GLY A 53 12.19 15.29 20.58
CA GLY A 53 11.47 14.11 20.14
C GLY A 53 11.49 13.95 18.63
N ARG A 54 12.38 13.10 18.11
CA ARG A 54 12.36 12.69 16.71
C ARG A 54 11.18 11.74 16.52
N LYS A 55 10.22 12.17 15.70
CA LYS A 55 9.25 11.24 15.07
C LYS A 55 10.03 10.12 14.36
N PRO A 56 9.50 8.89 14.27
CA PRO A 56 10.13 7.86 13.47
C PRO A 56 10.34 8.41 12.05
N THR A 57 11.60 8.47 11.63
CA THR A 57 11.94 8.85 10.26
C THR A 57 11.45 7.71 9.34
N VAL A 58 10.46 8.01 8.52
CA VAL A 58 10.17 7.19 7.35
C VAL A 58 11.38 7.36 6.42
N ASP A 59 12.06 6.28 6.12
CA ASP A 59 13.12 6.30 5.10
C ASP A 59 12.41 6.41 3.74
N ILE A 60 12.52 7.58 3.11
CA ILE A 60 11.92 7.85 1.80
C ILE A 60 12.99 7.58 0.77
N PRO A 61 12.86 6.52 -0.05
CA PRO A 61 13.81 6.23 -1.11
C PRO A 61 13.94 7.41 -2.08
N ASP A 62 15.13 7.60 -2.65
CA ASP A 62 15.38 8.72 -3.57
C ASP A 62 14.98 8.40 -5.01
N ASP A 63 14.68 7.15 -5.34
CA ASP A 63 14.43 6.69 -6.69
C ASP A 63 13.11 5.92 -6.85
N VAL A 64 12.30 6.34 -7.80
CA VAL A 64 11.15 5.59 -8.28
C VAL A 64 11.65 4.52 -9.25
N PRO A 65 11.11 3.28 -9.24
CA PRO A 65 11.50 2.23 -10.17
C PRO A 65 11.40 2.68 -11.63
N THR A 66 12.38 2.27 -12.43
CA THR A 66 12.42 2.58 -13.86
C THR A 66 11.15 2.06 -14.55
N GLY A 67 10.46 2.94 -15.28
CA GLY A 67 9.22 2.60 -15.99
C GLY A 67 7.94 2.94 -15.26
N LEU A 68 8.01 3.30 -13.97
CA LEU A 68 6.88 3.85 -13.23
C LEU A 68 6.92 5.39 -13.21
N ASN A 69 5.75 6.01 -13.25
CA ASN A 69 5.59 7.46 -13.23
C ASN A 69 5.49 7.95 -11.78
N GLY A 70 6.57 8.48 -11.25
CA GLY A 70 6.62 9.13 -9.94
C GLY A 70 6.29 10.61 -9.96
N ASP A 71 6.30 11.25 -11.14
CA ASP A 71 6.21 12.72 -11.27
C ASP A 71 4.76 13.21 -11.38
N ASP A 72 3.91 12.46 -12.08
CA ASP A 72 2.51 12.80 -12.28
C ASP A 72 1.62 12.14 -11.21
N HIS A 73 1.13 12.93 -10.26
CA HIS A 73 0.25 12.42 -9.19
C HIS A 73 -1.20 12.36 -9.67
N PHE A 74 -1.48 11.47 -10.64
CA PHE A 74 -2.85 11.07 -10.95
C PHE A 74 -3.36 10.05 -9.94
N ALA A 75 -4.63 10.16 -9.57
CA ALA A 75 -5.33 9.11 -8.84
C ALA A 75 -5.27 7.82 -9.64
N TYR A 76 -4.76 6.76 -9.04
CA TYR A 76 -4.65 5.44 -9.65
C TYR A 76 -5.66 4.43 -9.10
N ILE A 77 -6.31 4.77 -8.01
CA ILE A 77 -7.47 4.07 -7.44
C ILE A 77 -8.73 4.85 -7.77
N VAL A 78 -9.72 4.13 -8.23
CA VAL A 78 -11.09 4.61 -8.43
C VAL A 78 -11.96 3.95 -7.39
N GLY A 79 -12.87 4.70 -6.76
CA GLY A 79 -13.85 4.15 -5.82
C GLY A 79 -14.86 3.24 -6.53
N TYR A 80 -15.61 2.51 -5.75
CA TYR A 80 -16.66 1.63 -6.25
C TYR A 80 -17.96 2.42 -6.56
N PRO A 81 -18.86 1.84 -7.36
CA PRO A 81 -20.15 2.49 -7.67
C PRO A 81 -21.02 2.79 -6.46
N ASN A 82 -20.79 2.12 -5.32
CA ASN A 82 -21.47 2.39 -4.05
C ASN A 82 -20.94 3.66 -3.32
N GLY A 83 -19.96 4.36 -3.91
CA GLY A 83 -19.37 5.56 -3.35
C GLY A 83 -18.30 5.33 -2.30
N ASN A 84 -17.85 4.10 -2.09
CA ASN A 84 -16.80 3.72 -1.14
C ASN A 84 -15.48 3.41 -1.83
N VAL A 85 -14.38 3.44 -1.07
CA VAL A 85 -13.05 3.00 -1.52
C VAL A 85 -12.66 1.65 -0.93
N GLU A 86 -13.37 1.19 0.09
CA GLU A 86 -13.25 -0.10 0.76
C GLU A 86 -11.82 -0.40 1.26
N PRO A 87 -11.23 0.45 2.12
CA PRO A 87 -9.83 0.34 2.52
C PRO A 87 -9.50 -0.97 3.22
N ASN A 88 -10.45 -1.56 3.94
CA ASN A 88 -10.27 -2.81 4.68
C ASN A 88 -10.65 -4.07 3.88
N GLY A 89 -11.17 -3.92 2.67
CA GLY A 89 -11.42 -5.04 1.76
C GLY A 89 -10.13 -5.62 1.19
N ASN A 90 -10.12 -6.91 0.87
CA ASN A 90 -9.00 -7.50 0.14
C ASN A 90 -8.93 -6.92 -1.28
N ILE A 91 -7.72 -6.71 -1.77
CA ILE A 91 -7.49 -6.32 -3.16
C ILE A 91 -7.20 -7.55 -4.02
N THR A 92 -7.75 -7.57 -5.22
CA THR A 92 -7.56 -8.69 -6.14
C THR A 92 -6.28 -8.56 -6.97
N ARG A 93 -5.83 -9.67 -7.53
CA ARG A 93 -4.67 -9.72 -8.43
C ARG A 93 -4.87 -8.87 -9.69
N ALA A 94 -6.09 -8.85 -10.24
CA ALA A 94 -6.43 -8.01 -11.39
C ALA A 94 -6.40 -6.52 -11.05
N GLU A 95 -6.92 -6.12 -9.90
CA GLU A 95 -6.86 -4.72 -9.45
C GLU A 95 -5.42 -4.24 -9.27
N VAL A 96 -4.56 -5.05 -8.65
CA VAL A 96 -3.14 -4.70 -8.50
C VAL A 96 -2.43 -4.60 -9.85
N ALA A 97 -2.69 -5.52 -10.78
CA ALA A 97 -2.14 -5.42 -12.13
C ALA A 97 -2.60 -4.13 -12.83
N THR A 98 -3.88 -3.78 -12.71
CA THR A 98 -4.42 -2.55 -13.30
C THR A 98 -3.81 -1.29 -12.67
N ILE A 99 -3.58 -1.28 -11.36
CA ILE A 99 -2.89 -0.18 -10.67
C ILE A 99 -1.49 0.03 -11.29
N PHE A 100 -0.68 -1.01 -11.37
CA PHE A 100 0.68 -0.88 -11.92
C PHE A 100 0.68 -0.53 -13.41
N PHE A 101 -0.30 -1.01 -14.18
CA PHE A 101 -0.48 -0.60 -15.59
C PHE A 101 -0.78 0.90 -15.73
N ARG A 102 -1.67 1.45 -14.89
CA ARG A 102 -1.96 2.90 -14.81
C ARG A 102 -0.72 3.72 -14.50
N LEU A 103 0.13 3.18 -13.64
CA LEU A 103 1.34 3.83 -13.14
C LEU A 103 2.55 3.69 -14.08
N LEU A 104 2.48 2.94 -15.17
CA LEU A 104 3.52 2.93 -16.19
C LEU A 104 3.70 4.34 -16.79
N THR A 105 4.96 4.72 -17.04
CA THR A 105 5.21 5.89 -17.90
C THR A 105 4.59 5.67 -19.27
N GLU A 106 4.17 6.75 -19.95
CA GLU A 106 3.57 6.67 -21.27
C GLU A 106 4.46 5.91 -22.26
N LYS A 107 5.77 6.20 -22.22
CA LYS A 107 6.77 5.54 -23.06
C LYS A 107 6.78 4.02 -22.85
N VAL A 108 6.80 3.56 -21.61
CA VAL A 108 6.86 2.13 -21.27
C VAL A 108 5.53 1.46 -21.62
N ARG A 109 4.40 2.09 -21.29
CA ARG A 109 3.07 1.57 -21.60
C ARG A 109 2.90 1.39 -23.10
N THR A 110 3.18 2.41 -23.90
CA THR A 110 3.03 2.37 -25.36
C THR A 110 3.95 1.32 -26.00
N ALA A 111 5.19 1.20 -25.52
CA ALA A 111 6.15 0.25 -26.07
C ALA A 111 5.79 -1.23 -25.77
N ASN A 112 5.03 -1.50 -24.73
CA ASN A 112 4.72 -2.86 -24.28
C ASN A 112 3.22 -3.23 -24.36
N SER A 113 2.39 -2.29 -24.82
CA SER A 113 0.94 -2.45 -24.87
C SER A 113 0.53 -3.66 -25.69
N THR A 114 -0.20 -4.57 -25.08
CA THR A 114 -0.77 -5.76 -25.74
C THR A 114 -2.01 -6.26 -25.02
N GLN A 115 -2.94 -6.84 -25.78
CA GLN A 115 -4.12 -7.55 -25.25
C GLN A 115 -3.99 -9.06 -25.42
N SER A 116 -2.85 -9.55 -25.90
CA SER A 116 -2.56 -10.95 -26.12
C SER A 116 -1.73 -11.53 -24.98
N ASN A 117 -2.15 -12.66 -24.47
CA ASN A 117 -1.46 -13.41 -23.41
C ASN A 117 -1.72 -14.91 -23.56
N SER A 118 -1.06 -15.74 -22.76
CA SER A 118 -1.22 -17.20 -22.72
C SER A 118 -2.02 -17.70 -21.51
N LEU A 119 -2.61 -16.79 -20.73
CA LEU A 119 -3.33 -17.13 -19.50
C LEU A 119 -4.77 -17.53 -19.83
N SER A 120 -5.19 -18.73 -19.41
CA SER A 120 -6.45 -19.34 -19.82
C SER A 120 -7.70 -18.61 -19.31
N ASP A 121 -7.58 -17.87 -18.22
CA ASP A 121 -8.65 -17.12 -17.55
C ASP A 121 -8.58 -15.60 -17.78
N VAL A 122 -7.68 -15.13 -18.66
CA VAL A 122 -7.55 -13.73 -19.07
C VAL A 122 -7.87 -13.61 -20.54
N THR A 123 -9.11 -13.22 -20.84
CA THR A 123 -9.62 -13.16 -22.21
C THR A 123 -9.93 -11.74 -22.65
N ARG A 124 -9.92 -11.52 -23.96
CA ARG A 124 -10.24 -10.22 -24.55
C ARG A 124 -11.64 -9.77 -24.16
N GLY A 125 -11.78 -8.48 -23.83
CA GLY A 125 -13.04 -7.88 -23.39
C GLY A 125 -13.23 -7.85 -21.87
N GLN A 126 -12.41 -8.57 -21.10
CA GLN A 126 -12.36 -8.37 -19.64
C GLN A 126 -11.66 -7.06 -19.32
N TRP A 127 -12.15 -6.32 -18.35
CA TRP A 127 -11.67 -4.98 -17.99
C TRP A 127 -10.17 -4.93 -17.60
N PHE A 128 -9.66 -6.03 -17.09
CA PHE A 128 -8.26 -6.18 -16.68
C PHE A 128 -7.36 -6.79 -17.76
N ASN A 129 -7.91 -7.26 -18.89
CA ASN A 129 -7.13 -8.00 -19.89
C ASN A 129 -5.92 -7.20 -20.38
N HIS A 130 -6.12 -5.95 -20.76
CA HIS A 130 -5.04 -5.11 -21.29
C HIS A 130 -3.91 -4.95 -20.27
N ALA A 131 -4.25 -4.63 -19.03
CA ALA A 131 -3.29 -4.48 -17.94
C ALA A 131 -2.51 -5.77 -17.67
N VAL A 132 -3.22 -6.89 -17.50
CA VAL A 132 -2.60 -8.19 -17.20
C VAL A 132 -1.74 -8.65 -18.38
N SER A 133 -2.23 -8.56 -19.62
CA SER A 133 -1.47 -8.94 -20.81
C SER A 133 -0.19 -8.14 -20.98
N THR A 134 -0.27 -6.82 -20.83
CA THR A 134 0.89 -5.92 -20.93
C THR A 134 1.92 -6.22 -19.83
N LEU A 135 1.51 -6.31 -18.58
CA LEU A 135 2.45 -6.59 -17.48
C LEU A 135 2.99 -8.03 -17.52
N SER A 136 2.22 -8.98 -18.07
CA SER A 136 2.69 -10.35 -18.29
C SER A 136 3.76 -10.40 -19.39
N SER A 137 3.57 -9.67 -20.50
CA SER A 137 4.58 -9.58 -21.57
C SER A 137 5.89 -8.93 -21.11
N MET A 138 5.81 -8.01 -20.13
CA MET A 138 6.96 -7.40 -19.48
C MET A 138 7.62 -8.31 -18.40
N GLY A 139 7.02 -9.47 -18.08
CA GLY A 139 7.48 -10.34 -17.00
C GLY A 139 7.22 -9.82 -15.58
N ILE A 140 6.46 -8.73 -15.45
CA ILE A 140 6.13 -8.11 -14.16
C ILE A 140 5.11 -8.93 -13.38
N VAL A 141 4.00 -9.33 -14.01
CA VAL A 141 3.06 -10.29 -13.43
C VAL A 141 3.28 -11.67 -14.03
N LYS A 142 2.99 -12.70 -13.23
CA LYS A 142 3.09 -14.10 -13.66
C LYS A 142 1.82 -14.84 -13.29
N GLY A 143 1.41 -15.76 -14.14
CA GLY A 143 0.36 -16.74 -13.85
C GLY A 143 0.85 -17.87 -12.95
N HIS A 144 -0.05 -18.75 -12.62
CA HIS A 144 0.21 -20.00 -11.91
C HIS A 144 0.71 -21.09 -12.87
N ASN A 145 1.23 -22.19 -12.30
CA ASN A 145 1.76 -23.31 -13.09
C ASN A 145 0.70 -24.05 -13.92
N ASP A 146 -0.58 -23.86 -13.57
CA ASP A 146 -1.73 -24.42 -14.30
C ASP A 146 -2.17 -23.56 -15.52
N GLY A 147 -1.44 -22.48 -15.80
CA GLY A 147 -1.74 -21.57 -16.90
C GLY A 147 -2.81 -20.53 -16.60
N THR A 148 -3.25 -20.38 -15.35
CA THR A 148 -4.21 -19.35 -14.92
C THR A 148 -3.51 -18.14 -14.33
N PHE A 149 -4.20 -16.99 -14.32
CA PHE A 149 -3.79 -15.78 -13.57
C PHE A 149 -4.53 -15.65 -12.25
N ALA A 150 -5.71 -16.21 -12.14
CA ALA A 150 -6.65 -16.06 -11.02
C ALA A 150 -6.99 -14.58 -10.74
N PRO A 151 -7.57 -13.82 -11.70
CA PRO A 151 -7.72 -12.36 -11.62
C PRO A 151 -8.53 -11.88 -10.42
N ASN A 152 -9.55 -12.64 -10.03
CA ASN A 152 -10.44 -12.30 -8.92
C ASN A 152 -9.96 -12.82 -7.55
N ALA A 153 -8.87 -13.56 -7.50
CA ALA A 153 -8.31 -14.01 -6.23
C ALA A 153 -7.66 -12.84 -5.47
N PRO A 154 -7.78 -12.80 -4.14
CA PRO A 154 -7.02 -11.86 -3.33
C PRO A 154 -5.52 -12.04 -3.56
N ILE A 155 -4.76 -10.93 -3.60
CA ILE A 155 -3.32 -10.98 -3.75
C ILE A 155 -2.64 -11.15 -2.38
N THR A 156 -1.57 -11.93 -2.34
CA THR A 156 -0.76 -12.08 -1.13
C THR A 156 0.30 -10.99 -1.03
N ARG A 157 0.83 -10.78 0.18
CA ARG A 157 1.94 -9.86 0.46
C ARG A 157 3.17 -10.19 -0.39
N ALA A 158 3.49 -11.48 -0.55
CA ALA A 158 4.61 -11.94 -1.36
C ALA A 158 4.42 -11.65 -2.85
N GLU A 159 3.24 -11.90 -3.39
CA GLU A 159 2.93 -11.60 -4.79
C GLU A 159 3.01 -10.10 -5.09
N PHE A 160 2.50 -9.26 -4.19
CA PHE A 160 2.62 -7.80 -4.33
C PHE A 160 4.10 -7.36 -4.30
N ALA A 161 4.88 -7.85 -3.33
CA ALA A 161 6.31 -7.56 -3.23
C ALA A 161 7.05 -7.98 -4.50
N ALA A 162 6.71 -9.13 -5.07
CA ALA A 162 7.30 -9.62 -6.30
C ALA A 162 6.98 -8.74 -7.51
N ILE A 163 5.76 -8.23 -7.62
CA ILE A 163 5.38 -7.28 -8.68
C ILE A 163 6.21 -5.99 -8.54
N ALA A 164 6.24 -5.39 -7.37
CA ALA A 164 7.00 -4.15 -7.12
C ALA A 164 8.50 -4.33 -7.41
N ALA A 165 9.11 -5.41 -6.89
CA ALA A 165 10.53 -5.69 -7.06
C ALA A 165 10.95 -5.96 -8.52
N ARG A 166 10.04 -6.44 -9.37
CA ARG A 166 10.34 -6.68 -10.79
C ARG A 166 10.43 -5.40 -11.62
N PHE A 167 9.92 -4.28 -11.13
CA PHE A 167 10.16 -2.97 -11.73
C PHE A 167 11.55 -2.42 -11.41
N ASP A 168 12.22 -2.93 -10.37
CA ASP A 168 13.55 -2.48 -10.00
C ASP A 168 14.62 -3.22 -10.81
N ASP A 169 15.29 -2.50 -11.69
CA ASP A 169 16.44 -2.96 -12.48
C ASP A 169 17.79 -2.60 -11.85
N LYS A 170 17.78 -1.82 -10.77
CA LYS A 170 18.96 -1.28 -10.09
C LYS A 170 19.09 -1.89 -8.69
N ASN A 171 20.34 -2.10 -8.28
CA ASN A 171 20.75 -2.42 -6.91
C ASN A 171 19.86 -3.48 -6.21
N ARG A 172 19.93 -4.73 -6.67
CA ARG A 172 19.12 -5.84 -6.16
C ARG A 172 19.74 -6.47 -4.91
N ASP A 173 19.69 -5.75 -3.80
CA ASP A 173 20.00 -6.37 -2.51
C ASP A 173 18.82 -7.28 -2.09
N THR A 174 19.07 -8.58 -2.13
CA THR A 174 18.10 -9.64 -1.77
C THR A 174 18.18 -10.06 -0.31
N SER A 175 19.08 -9.45 0.46
CA SER A 175 19.21 -9.79 1.88
C SER A 175 17.91 -9.51 2.63
N SER A 176 17.60 -10.33 3.61
CA SER A 176 16.38 -10.14 4.40
C SER A 176 16.58 -10.67 5.81
N LYS A 177 16.00 -9.93 6.76
CA LYS A 177 15.96 -10.28 8.19
C LYS A 177 14.68 -11.03 8.61
N PHE A 178 13.76 -11.29 7.66
CA PHE A 178 12.50 -11.96 7.99
C PHE A 178 12.70 -13.46 8.20
N THR A 179 12.13 -13.98 9.29
CA THR A 179 12.36 -15.34 9.75
C THR A 179 11.54 -16.39 9.00
N ASP A 180 10.45 -15.98 8.36
CA ASP A 180 9.43 -16.85 7.76
C ASP A 180 9.49 -16.95 6.22
N ILE A 181 10.56 -16.41 5.60
CA ILE A 181 10.68 -16.43 4.12
C ILE A 181 11.86 -17.26 3.62
N ALA A 182 12.60 -17.94 4.48
CA ALA A 182 13.86 -18.61 4.11
C ALA A 182 13.71 -19.59 2.94
N SER A 183 12.61 -20.34 2.88
CA SER A 183 12.28 -21.29 1.79
C SER A 183 11.17 -20.78 0.85
N HIS A 184 10.72 -19.53 1.02
CA HIS A 184 9.62 -18.99 0.22
C HIS A 184 10.10 -18.62 -1.19
N TRP A 185 9.28 -18.88 -2.21
CA TRP A 185 9.62 -18.62 -3.62
C TRP A 185 9.95 -17.14 -3.91
N ALA A 186 9.33 -16.19 -3.19
CA ALA A 186 9.53 -14.76 -3.34
C ALA A 186 10.58 -14.17 -2.38
N LYS A 187 11.42 -15.00 -1.76
CA LYS A 187 12.43 -14.55 -0.78
C LYS A 187 13.26 -13.37 -1.28
N ASN A 188 13.75 -13.47 -2.51
CA ASN A 188 14.61 -12.45 -3.11
C ASN A 188 13.86 -11.16 -3.37
N GLU A 189 12.66 -11.25 -3.94
CA GLU A 189 11.79 -10.11 -4.24
C GLU A 189 11.33 -9.39 -2.96
N ILE A 190 11.01 -10.15 -1.91
CA ILE A 190 10.70 -9.60 -0.60
C ILE A 190 11.91 -8.86 -0.02
N GLY A 191 13.12 -9.42 -0.15
CA GLY A 191 14.35 -8.77 0.27
C GLY A 191 14.57 -7.43 -0.45
N ILE A 192 14.46 -7.42 -1.78
CA ILE A 192 14.58 -6.19 -2.60
C ILE A 192 13.57 -5.15 -2.13
N ALA A 193 12.28 -5.49 -2.05
CA ALA A 193 11.22 -4.55 -1.69
C ALA A 193 11.38 -4.01 -0.25
N ALA A 194 11.90 -4.83 0.67
CA ALA A 194 12.18 -4.43 2.05
C ALA A 194 13.39 -3.49 2.15
N ASN A 195 14.48 -3.79 1.42
CA ASN A 195 15.68 -2.96 1.41
C ASN A 195 15.46 -1.61 0.73
N LYS A 196 14.49 -1.52 -0.17
CA LYS A 196 14.01 -0.27 -0.76
C LYS A 196 13.04 0.50 0.16
N GLY A 197 12.68 0.00 1.32
CA GLY A 197 11.72 0.65 2.21
C GLY A 197 10.26 0.61 1.73
N TRP A 198 9.97 -0.10 0.64
CA TRP A 198 8.62 -0.18 0.09
C TRP A 198 7.68 -0.99 0.98
N ILE A 199 8.20 -2.07 1.58
CA ILE A 199 7.45 -2.93 2.48
C ILE A 199 8.17 -3.11 3.82
N ASN A 200 7.37 -3.30 4.86
CA ASN A 200 7.87 -3.62 6.19
C ASN A 200 7.34 -4.97 6.65
N GLY A 201 8.13 -5.67 7.46
CA GLY A 201 7.66 -6.82 8.22
C GLY A 201 6.92 -6.41 9.48
N TYR A 202 6.53 -7.41 10.23
CA TYR A 202 5.88 -7.26 11.51
C TYR A 202 6.90 -7.14 12.66
N PRO A 203 6.49 -6.59 13.82
CA PRO A 203 7.38 -6.45 14.98
C PRO A 203 7.95 -7.77 15.52
N ASP A 204 7.31 -8.90 15.22
CA ASP A 204 7.76 -10.24 15.57
C ASP A 204 8.88 -10.79 14.65
N GLY A 205 9.34 -9.99 13.70
CA GLY A 205 10.38 -10.36 12.74
C GLY A 205 9.88 -11.18 11.55
N THR A 206 8.56 -11.36 11.41
CA THR A 206 7.96 -12.07 10.26
C THR A 206 7.57 -11.11 9.15
N PHE A 207 7.44 -11.64 7.93
CA PHE A 207 6.89 -10.95 6.77
C PHE A 207 5.44 -11.35 6.49
N ARG A 208 5.07 -12.58 6.83
CA ARG A 208 3.78 -13.23 6.55
C ARG A 208 3.47 -13.27 5.04
N PRO A 209 4.30 -13.94 4.24
CA PRO A 209 4.29 -13.86 2.78
C PRO A 209 2.95 -14.29 2.16
N ASN A 210 2.28 -15.26 2.75
CA ASN A 210 1.02 -15.83 2.24
C ASN A 210 -0.24 -15.12 2.77
N GLN A 211 -0.09 -14.08 3.61
CA GLN A 211 -1.21 -13.28 4.06
C GLN A 211 -1.72 -12.41 2.91
N TYR A 212 -3.04 -12.35 2.72
CA TYR A 212 -3.66 -11.41 1.80
C TYR A 212 -3.48 -9.97 2.29
N ILE A 213 -3.40 -9.02 1.36
CA ILE A 213 -3.33 -7.61 1.67
C ILE A 213 -4.68 -6.94 1.45
N THR A 214 -4.93 -5.91 2.23
CA THR A 214 -6.08 -5.03 2.05
C THR A 214 -5.79 -3.97 0.98
N ARG A 215 -6.84 -3.32 0.49
CA ARG A 215 -6.72 -2.18 -0.43
C ARG A 215 -5.91 -1.04 0.20
N ALA A 216 -6.11 -0.75 1.49
CA ALA A 216 -5.33 0.25 2.22
C ALA A 216 -3.84 -0.10 2.29
N GLU A 217 -3.51 -1.36 2.55
CA GLU A 217 -2.11 -1.83 2.52
C GLU A 217 -1.51 -1.69 1.12
N ALA A 218 -2.25 -2.07 0.07
CA ALA A 218 -1.78 -1.92 -1.30
C ALA A 218 -1.53 -0.45 -1.68
N MET A 219 -2.46 0.47 -1.36
CA MET A 219 -2.28 1.91 -1.57
C MET A 219 -1.05 2.45 -0.81
N THR A 220 -0.87 2.05 0.44
CA THR A 220 0.30 2.45 1.23
C THR A 220 1.60 1.98 0.61
N LEU A 221 1.65 0.73 0.11
CA LEU A 221 2.83 0.16 -0.53
C LEU A 221 3.12 0.85 -1.86
N VAL A 222 2.11 1.08 -2.70
CA VAL A 222 2.26 1.79 -3.99
C VAL A 222 2.77 3.20 -3.77
N ASN A 223 2.20 3.95 -2.81
CA ASN A 223 2.65 5.30 -2.50
C ASN A 223 4.12 5.35 -2.07
N ARG A 224 4.58 4.35 -1.32
CA ARG A 224 6.01 4.22 -0.95
C ARG A 224 6.89 3.91 -2.17
N VAL A 225 6.46 3.03 -3.05
CA VAL A 225 7.17 2.72 -4.30
C VAL A 225 7.34 3.97 -5.17
N LEU A 226 6.35 4.86 -5.15
CA LEU A 226 6.32 6.09 -5.96
C LEU A 226 6.79 7.35 -5.23
N ASN A 227 7.17 7.25 -3.95
CA ASN A 227 7.50 8.39 -3.10
C ASN A 227 6.38 9.43 -2.95
N ARG A 228 5.12 9.02 -3.05
CA ARG A 228 3.94 9.86 -2.90
C ARG A 228 3.49 9.83 -1.43
N LEU A 229 4.07 10.70 -0.61
CA LEU A 229 3.97 10.61 0.83
C LEU A 229 3.65 11.98 1.45
N PRO A 230 2.37 12.36 1.62
CA PRO A 230 2.00 13.45 2.52
C PRO A 230 2.33 13.06 3.97
N GLU A 231 2.86 14.00 4.77
CA GLU A 231 3.29 13.73 6.15
C GLU A 231 2.12 13.73 7.13
N ASN A 232 1.15 14.60 6.86
CA ASN A 232 -0.02 14.76 7.71
C ASN A 232 -1.18 15.42 6.94
N SER A 233 -2.36 15.53 7.57
CA SER A 233 -3.57 16.04 6.91
C SER A 233 -3.47 17.49 6.45
N SER A 234 -2.57 18.32 7.03
CA SER A 234 -2.36 19.70 6.57
C SER A 234 -1.57 19.80 5.26
N ASP A 235 -1.04 18.69 4.78
CA ASP A 235 -0.40 18.58 3.46
C ASP A 235 -1.41 18.30 2.34
N LEU A 236 -2.64 17.93 2.69
CA LEU A 236 -3.74 17.69 1.77
C LEU A 236 -4.54 18.98 1.51
N LEU A 237 -5.47 18.92 0.56
CA LEU A 237 -6.38 20.03 0.23
C LEU A 237 -7.79 19.75 0.73
N ASP A 238 -8.45 20.73 1.32
CA ASP A 238 -9.81 20.58 1.84
C ASP A 238 -10.85 20.25 0.75
N SER A 239 -10.58 20.68 -0.50
CA SER A 239 -11.40 20.43 -1.68
C SER A 239 -11.25 19.03 -2.29
N MET A 240 -10.39 18.17 -1.70
CA MET A 240 -10.19 16.79 -2.16
C MET A 240 -11.47 15.95 -2.10
N ILE A 241 -11.52 14.88 -2.87
CA ILE A 241 -12.54 13.84 -2.74
C ILE A 241 -12.38 13.19 -1.35
N LYS A 242 -13.47 13.17 -0.58
CA LYS A 242 -13.55 12.52 0.73
C LYS A 242 -14.46 11.31 0.63
N TRP A 243 -13.97 10.18 1.11
CA TRP A 243 -14.68 8.90 1.04
C TRP A 243 -15.41 8.63 2.36
N PRO A 244 -16.70 8.22 2.33
CA PRO A 244 -17.46 7.95 3.55
C PRO A 244 -16.80 6.91 4.46
N ASP A 245 -16.17 5.91 3.88
CA ASP A 245 -15.49 4.82 4.57
C ASP A 245 -13.98 5.08 4.84
N ASN A 246 -13.50 6.29 4.51
CA ASN A 246 -12.17 6.81 4.86
C ASN A 246 -12.27 8.18 5.54
N SER A 247 -13.22 8.34 6.46
CA SER A 247 -13.50 9.62 7.15
C SER A 247 -12.67 9.82 8.42
N ASP A 248 -12.10 8.76 8.99
CA ASP A 248 -11.25 8.84 10.19
C ASP A 248 -9.83 9.27 9.82
N ALA A 249 -9.52 10.56 9.99
CA ALA A 249 -8.20 11.11 9.72
C ALA A 249 -7.08 10.57 10.64
N SER A 250 -7.44 9.86 11.72
CA SER A 250 -6.48 9.18 12.60
C SER A 250 -6.15 7.76 12.16
N ALA A 251 -6.88 7.20 11.19
CA ALA A 251 -6.60 5.88 10.65
C ALA A 251 -5.21 5.87 9.99
N TRP A 252 -4.43 4.83 10.24
CA TRP A 252 -3.05 4.72 9.75
C TRP A 252 -2.94 4.80 8.22
N TYR A 253 -4.00 4.45 7.52
CA TYR A 253 -4.09 4.44 6.06
C TYR A 253 -4.75 5.70 5.47
N TYR A 254 -5.26 6.62 6.30
CA TYR A 254 -6.04 7.77 5.83
C TYR A 254 -5.32 8.56 4.71
N LEU A 255 -4.08 8.96 4.97
CA LEU A 255 -3.29 9.73 4.02
C LEU A 255 -3.00 8.93 2.74
N ALA A 256 -2.72 7.64 2.87
CA ALA A 256 -2.43 6.79 1.73
C ALA A 256 -3.64 6.59 0.81
N VAL A 257 -4.84 6.50 1.37
CA VAL A 257 -6.08 6.41 0.60
C VAL A 257 -6.35 7.73 -0.11
N GLN A 258 -6.20 8.87 0.55
CA GLN A 258 -6.38 10.18 -0.07
C GLN A 258 -5.40 10.40 -1.22
N GLU A 259 -4.13 10.05 -1.03
CA GLU A 259 -3.10 10.14 -2.05
C GLU A 259 -3.40 9.26 -3.29
N ALA A 260 -3.86 8.05 -3.07
CA ALA A 260 -4.16 7.11 -4.15
C ALA A 260 -5.40 7.49 -4.98
N THR A 261 -6.32 8.27 -4.40
CA THR A 261 -7.65 8.53 -4.95
C THR A 261 -7.88 9.97 -5.42
N ASN A 262 -6.93 10.87 -5.21
CA ASN A 262 -7.02 12.26 -5.61
C ASN A 262 -5.88 12.66 -6.52
N SER A 263 -6.21 13.18 -7.70
CA SER A 263 -5.20 13.74 -8.61
C SER A 263 -4.85 15.16 -8.20
N HIS A 264 -3.56 15.46 -8.11
CA HIS A 264 -3.10 16.75 -7.60
C HIS A 264 -1.72 17.13 -8.15
N TYR A 265 -1.38 18.41 -7.99
CA TYR A 265 -0.02 18.92 -8.08
C TYR A 265 0.56 19.04 -6.67
N TYR A 266 1.86 18.91 -6.55
CA TYR A 266 2.54 18.88 -5.26
C TYR A 266 3.85 19.68 -5.26
N LYS A 267 4.38 19.92 -4.06
CA LYS A 267 5.74 20.38 -3.82
C LYS A 267 6.40 19.44 -2.80
N THR A 268 7.63 19.06 -3.06
CA THR A 268 8.44 18.32 -2.11
C THR A 268 8.94 19.24 -1.01
N LYS A 269 8.76 18.84 0.25
CA LYS A 269 9.27 19.54 1.44
C LYS A 269 10.74 19.17 1.69
N GLU A 270 11.44 19.95 2.50
CA GLU A 270 12.84 19.69 2.88
C GLU A 270 13.06 18.30 3.48
N ASN A 271 12.06 17.77 4.19
CA ASN A 271 12.06 16.42 4.76
C ASN A 271 11.63 15.31 3.79
N LYS A 272 11.59 15.62 2.49
CA LYS A 272 11.21 14.73 1.38
C LYS A 272 9.73 14.32 1.33
N PHE A 273 8.91 14.66 2.31
CA PHE A 273 7.47 14.52 2.19
C PHE A 273 6.91 15.53 1.20
N GLU A 274 5.72 15.28 0.69
CA GLU A 274 5.05 16.18 -0.21
C GLU A 274 3.98 17.00 0.47
N LYS A 275 3.64 18.12 -0.16
CA LYS A 275 2.47 18.94 0.14
C LYS A 275 1.72 19.20 -1.15
N TRP A 276 0.41 18.92 -1.16
CA TRP A 276 -0.46 19.22 -2.28
C TRP A 276 -0.62 20.72 -2.48
N THR A 277 -0.62 21.14 -3.74
CA THR A 277 -0.73 22.57 -4.07
C THR A 277 -2.04 22.89 -4.77
N GLU A 278 -2.53 21.99 -5.60
CA GLU A 278 -3.75 22.17 -6.39
C GLU A 278 -4.29 20.80 -6.81
N LEU A 279 -5.62 20.63 -6.85
CA LEU A 279 -6.23 19.44 -7.46
C LEU A 279 -6.17 19.55 -8.98
N ARG A 280 -6.04 18.41 -9.64
CA ARG A 280 -6.08 18.32 -11.09
C ARG A 280 -7.12 17.29 -11.53
N LYS A 281 -7.59 17.42 -12.78
CA LYS A 281 -8.51 16.45 -13.35
C LYS A 281 -7.85 15.07 -13.41
N THR A 282 -8.54 14.06 -12.89
CA THR A 282 -8.10 12.67 -13.00
C THR A 282 -8.07 12.23 -14.46
N ARG A 283 -7.09 11.43 -14.81
CA ARG A 283 -6.96 10.82 -16.13
C ARG A 283 -8.13 9.87 -16.40
N ASP A 284 -8.61 9.84 -17.63
CA ASP A 284 -9.58 8.82 -18.05
C ASP A 284 -8.87 7.48 -18.27
N TRP A 285 -8.95 6.63 -17.25
CA TRP A 285 -8.32 5.31 -17.29
C TRP A 285 -9.05 4.35 -18.21
N THR A 286 -10.36 4.56 -18.47
CA THR A 286 -11.16 3.65 -19.31
C THR A 286 -10.67 3.66 -20.77
N GLU A 287 -10.14 4.78 -21.23
CA GLU A 287 -9.54 4.89 -22.58
C GLU A 287 -8.20 4.11 -22.69
N LEU A 288 -7.45 4.01 -21.60
CA LEU A 288 -6.16 3.29 -21.57
C LEU A 288 -6.32 1.78 -21.33
N GLU A 289 -7.41 1.38 -20.73
CA GLU A 289 -7.68 0.00 -20.33
C GLU A 289 -8.43 -0.81 -21.41
N LYS A 290 -8.90 -0.16 -22.46
CA LYS A 290 -9.60 -0.78 -23.62
C LYS A 290 -8.73 -1.68 -24.46
#